data_e817733538da9d3a073c62b2d8c1d26a
#
_entry.id   e817733538da9d3a073c62b2d8c1d26a
#
_cell.length_a   1.000
_cell.length_b   1.000
_cell.length_c   1.000
_cell.angle_alpha   90.00
_cell.angle_beta   90.00
_cell.angle_gamma   90.00
#
_symmetry.space_group_name_H-M   'P 1'
#
loop_
_entity.id
_entity.type
_entity.pdbx_description
1 polymer ?
#
loop_
_entity_poly.entity_id
_entity_poly.type
_entity_poly.pdbx_seq_one_letter_code
_entity_poly.pdbx_strand_id
1 'polypeptide(L)'
;KILDETFGAFGWKRSHQCIDGNLYCTVEVFDREAGVWVSKQDVGTTGFAEKEKSQASDSFKRACFNWGIGRELYSAPFIWIPADKAGIQKKDGKFYCTNRFSVKTVAYNSDREITSLAVINEKGQPVYRYAAAGSEKDAGNRMVLSDRQMESLETELRRTGVTMGEVMDRYNIQQPVQFS
;
A
#
# COMPACT_ATOMS: atom_id res chain seq x y z
N LYS A 1 -2.38 17.21 -6.00
CA LYS A 1 -0.97 17.64 -6.04
C LYS A 1 -0.28 17.13 -7.30
N ILE A 2 -0.01 15.80 -7.48
CA ILE A 2 0.70 15.28 -8.68
C ILE A 2 0.02 15.72 -9.98
N LEU A 3 -1.29 15.56 -10.10
CA LEU A 3 -2.05 15.98 -11.29
C LEU A 3 -1.91 17.49 -11.55
N ASP A 4 -1.99 18.32 -10.50
CA ASP A 4 -1.86 19.78 -10.62
C ASP A 4 -0.44 20.18 -11.01
N GLU A 5 0.58 19.51 -10.46
CA GLU A 5 1.99 19.77 -10.77
C GLU A 5 2.36 19.34 -12.19
N THR A 6 1.76 18.23 -12.68
CA THR A 6 2.07 17.68 -14.00
C THR A 6 1.29 18.35 -15.12
N PHE A 7 0.00 18.58 -14.93
CA PHE A 7 -0.90 19.04 -16.00
C PHE A 7 -1.43 20.47 -15.78
N GLY A 8 -1.17 21.07 -14.61
CA GLY A 8 -1.76 22.33 -14.19
C GLY A 8 -3.20 22.16 -13.71
N ALA A 9 -3.71 23.14 -12.98
CA ALA A 9 -5.04 23.10 -12.38
C ALA A 9 -6.20 22.95 -13.40
N PHE A 10 -5.98 23.35 -14.65
CA PHE A 10 -6.99 23.31 -15.73
C PHE A 10 -6.70 22.20 -16.76
N GLY A 11 -5.58 21.50 -16.64
CA GLY A 11 -5.19 20.45 -17.59
C GLY A 11 -5.74 19.07 -17.26
N TRP A 12 -6.49 18.94 -16.18
CA TRP A 12 -7.16 17.69 -15.79
C TRP A 12 -8.49 17.95 -15.14
N LYS A 13 -9.36 16.96 -15.15
CA LYS A 13 -10.64 16.98 -14.45
C LYS A 13 -11.03 15.58 -13.99
N ARG A 14 -11.98 15.49 -13.06
CA ARG A 14 -12.56 14.23 -12.62
C ARG A 14 -14.07 14.31 -12.52
N SER A 15 -14.71 13.17 -12.76
CA SER A 15 -16.14 12.97 -12.52
C SER A 15 -16.37 11.62 -11.88
N HIS A 16 -17.54 11.48 -11.23
CA HIS A 16 -17.99 10.20 -10.69
C HIS A 16 -19.32 9.84 -11.32
N GLN A 17 -19.52 8.55 -11.60
CA GLN A 17 -20.75 8.01 -12.15
C GLN A 17 -21.08 6.69 -11.45
N CYS A 18 -22.36 6.49 -11.12
CA CYS A 18 -22.83 5.21 -10.62
C CYS A 18 -23.29 4.37 -11.83
N ILE A 19 -22.69 3.19 -11.99
CA ILE A 19 -23.02 2.21 -13.04
C ILE A 19 -23.31 0.88 -12.35
N ASP A 20 -24.49 0.33 -12.52
CA ASP A 20 -24.91 -0.95 -11.92
C ASP A 20 -24.65 -1.02 -10.39
N GLY A 21 -24.94 0.08 -9.69
CA GLY A 21 -24.73 0.18 -8.24
C GLY A 21 -23.28 0.37 -7.77
N ASN A 22 -22.33 0.46 -8.69
CA ASN A 22 -20.94 0.70 -8.39
C ASN A 22 -20.52 2.13 -8.76
N LEU A 23 -19.71 2.76 -7.92
CA LEU A 23 -19.21 4.10 -8.16
C LEU A 23 -17.90 4.06 -8.93
N TYR A 24 -17.93 4.61 -10.14
CA TYR A 24 -16.76 4.80 -10.99
C TYR A 24 -16.24 6.22 -10.90
N CYS A 25 -14.94 6.39 -10.96
CA CYS A 25 -14.29 7.67 -11.15
C CYS A 25 -13.61 7.71 -12.52
N THR A 26 -13.89 8.74 -13.27
CA THR A 26 -13.17 9.06 -14.51
C THR A 26 -12.21 10.20 -14.24
N VAL A 27 -10.93 10.00 -14.55
CA VAL A 27 -9.91 11.05 -14.57
C VAL A 27 -9.56 11.32 -16.02
N GLU A 28 -9.69 12.58 -16.42
CA GLU A 28 -9.40 13.04 -17.78
C GLU A 28 -8.25 14.03 -17.75
N VAL A 29 -7.36 13.91 -18.73
CA VAL A 29 -6.23 14.80 -18.95
C VAL A 29 -6.32 15.36 -20.37
N PHE A 30 -6.05 16.64 -20.53
CA PHE A 30 -6.03 17.28 -21.84
C PHE A 30 -4.70 17.03 -22.54
N ASP A 31 -4.75 16.29 -23.64
CA ASP A 31 -3.62 16.13 -24.53
C ASP A 31 -3.51 17.38 -25.42
N ARG A 32 -2.47 18.17 -25.17
CA ARG A 32 -2.25 19.43 -25.88
C ARG A 32 -1.81 19.25 -27.33
N GLU A 33 -1.14 18.13 -27.64
CA GLU A 33 -0.67 17.83 -29.00
C GLU A 33 -1.84 17.38 -29.88
N ALA A 34 -2.65 16.47 -29.35
CA ALA A 34 -3.83 15.97 -30.06
C ALA A 34 -5.06 16.89 -29.97
N GLY A 35 -5.07 17.86 -29.03
CA GLY A 35 -6.18 18.76 -28.79
C GLY A 35 -7.43 18.09 -28.23
N VAL A 36 -7.29 16.94 -27.53
CA VAL A 36 -8.40 16.13 -27.04
C VAL A 36 -8.28 15.81 -25.56
N TRP A 37 -9.39 15.53 -24.91
CA TRP A 37 -9.44 14.96 -23.58
C TRP A 37 -9.28 13.44 -23.65
N VAL A 38 -8.28 12.91 -22.96
CA VAL A 38 -8.09 11.47 -22.81
C VAL A 38 -8.63 11.06 -21.45
N SER A 39 -9.47 10.02 -21.41
CA SER A 39 -10.17 9.56 -20.20
C SER A 39 -9.68 8.20 -19.77
N LYS A 40 -9.52 8.01 -18.46
CA LYS A 40 -9.31 6.71 -17.83
C LYS A 40 -10.21 6.57 -16.62
N GLN A 41 -10.86 5.42 -16.49
CA GLN A 41 -11.89 5.18 -15.49
C GLN A 41 -11.55 3.93 -14.67
N ASP A 42 -11.97 3.93 -13.41
CA ASP A 42 -11.93 2.74 -12.55
C ASP A 42 -13.02 2.78 -11.48
N VAL A 43 -13.34 1.61 -10.93
CA VAL A 43 -14.37 1.41 -9.91
C VAL A 43 -13.78 1.45 -8.50
N GLY A 44 -14.54 1.99 -7.57
CA GLY A 44 -14.18 1.97 -6.14
C GLY A 44 -14.93 0.91 -5.35
N THR A 45 -14.26 0.36 -4.33
CA THR A 45 -14.87 -0.53 -3.36
C THR A 45 -15.38 0.24 -2.14
N THR A 46 -16.48 -0.25 -1.54
CA THR A 46 -17.02 0.34 -0.31
C THR A 46 -16.20 -0.09 0.91
N GLY A 47 -15.82 0.87 1.75
CA GLY A 47 -15.21 0.58 3.06
C GLY A 47 -16.26 0.26 4.15
N PHE A 48 -15.79 -0.14 5.32
CA PHE A 48 -16.67 -0.45 6.48
C PHE A 48 -17.27 0.80 7.12
N ALA A 49 -16.55 1.93 7.09
CA ALA A 49 -17.01 3.20 7.63
C ALA A 49 -17.08 4.24 6.49
N GLU A 50 -18.06 5.19 6.58
CA GLU A 50 -18.25 6.25 5.58
C GLU A 50 -18.25 5.71 4.13
N LYS A 51 -19.15 4.78 3.84
CA LYS A 51 -19.16 3.97 2.62
C LYS A 51 -19.02 4.79 1.34
N GLU A 52 -19.83 5.83 1.17
CA GLU A 52 -19.86 6.67 -0.04
C GLU A 52 -18.53 7.43 -0.21
N LYS A 53 -18.03 8.02 0.86
CA LYS A 53 -16.75 8.76 0.85
C LYS A 53 -15.57 7.83 0.60
N SER A 54 -15.59 6.64 1.20
CA SER A 54 -14.59 5.61 0.99
C SER A 54 -14.57 5.15 -0.46
N GLN A 55 -15.72 4.85 -1.04
CA GLN A 55 -15.87 4.41 -2.42
C GLN A 55 -15.43 5.48 -3.42
N ALA A 56 -15.83 6.74 -3.20
CA ALA A 56 -15.41 7.86 -4.06
C ALA A 56 -13.87 8.09 -3.99
N SER A 57 -13.29 8.00 -2.81
CA SER A 57 -11.84 8.11 -2.64
C SER A 57 -11.08 6.94 -3.27
N ASP A 58 -11.60 5.74 -3.15
CA ASP A 58 -10.99 4.54 -3.71
C ASP A 58 -11.05 4.55 -5.24
N SER A 59 -12.22 4.82 -5.84
CA SER A 59 -12.38 4.92 -7.29
C SER A 59 -11.45 5.97 -7.91
N PHE A 60 -11.27 7.11 -7.24
CA PHE A 60 -10.35 8.15 -7.71
C PHE A 60 -8.89 7.69 -7.67
N LYS A 61 -8.44 7.05 -6.59
CA LYS A 61 -7.08 6.51 -6.50
C LYS A 61 -6.82 5.48 -7.59
N ARG A 62 -7.77 4.57 -7.82
CA ARG A 62 -7.67 3.53 -8.84
C ARG A 62 -7.64 4.11 -10.26
N ALA A 63 -8.47 5.13 -10.55
CA ALA A 63 -8.41 5.85 -11.81
C ALA A 63 -7.04 6.55 -12.02
N CYS A 64 -6.44 7.08 -10.94
CA CYS A 64 -5.09 7.64 -10.98
C CYS A 64 -4.01 6.58 -11.28
N PHE A 65 -4.16 5.34 -10.78
CA PHE A 65 -3.26 4.24 -11.13
C PHE A 65 -3.22 3.95 -12.63
N ASN A 66 -4.34 4.11 -13.33
CA ASN A 66 -4.39 3.97 -14.78
C ASN A 66 -3.57 5.04 -15.51
N TRP A 67 -3.29 6.17 -14.85
CA TRP A 67 -2.38 7.23 -15.30
C TRP A 67 -0.93 7.03 -14.85
N GLY A 68 -0.62 5.94 -14.16
CA GLY A 68 0.70 5.65 -13.63
C GLY A 68 0.97 6.24 -12.24
N ILE A 69 0.04 7.00 -11.66
CA ILE A 69 0.20 7.63 -10.35
C ILE A 69 0.01 6.59 -9.25
N GLY A 70 1.04 6.39 -8.44
CA GLY A 70 1.00 5.44 -7.32
C GLY A 70 1.22 3.98 -7.70
N ARG A 71 1.59 3.67 -8.94
CA ARG A 71 1.89 2.29 -9.39
C ARG A 71 3.00 1.65 -8.59
N GLU A 72 3.95 2.41 -8.11
CA GLU A 72 5.02 1.96 -7.21
C GLU A 72 4.50 1.32 -5.92
N LEU A 73 3.26 1.60 -5.52
CA LEU A 73 2.64 0.98 -4.34
C LEU A 73 2.27 -0.49 -4.57
N TYR A 74 2.16 -0.96 -5.81
CA TYR A 74 1.93 -2.37 -6.12
C TYR A 74 3.17 -3.24 -5.89
N SER A 75 4.37 -2.64 -6.01
CA SER A 75 5.65 -3.30 -5.68
C SER A 75 6.13 -2.97 -4.26
N ALA A 76 5.30 -2.30 -3.46
CA ALA A 76 5.66 -1.96 -2.09
C ALA A 76 5.85 -3.22 -1.24
N PRO A 77 6.88 -3.24 -0.38
CA PRO A 77 7.10 -4.35 0.52
C PRO A 77 5.95 -4.49 1.51
N PHE A 78 5.65 -5.72 1.92
CA PHE A 78 4.69 -5.95 2.99
C PHE A 78 5.22 -5.37 4.30
N ILE A 79 4.46 -4.43 4.89
CA ILE A 79 4.84 -3.77 6.14
C ILE A 79 4.17 -4.50 7.31
N TRP A 80 4.97 -5.25 8.06
CA TRP A 80 4.54 -5.87 9.30
C TRP A 80 5.14 -5.15 10.51
N ILE A 81 4.29 -4.66 11.41
CA ILE A 81 4.71 -4.04 12.66
C ILE A 81 4.24 -4.94 13.81
N PRO A 82 5.15 -5.56 14.57
CA PRO A 82 4.80 -6.41 15.71
C PRO A 82 3.96 -5.68 16.75
N ALA A 83 3.12 -6.42 17.46
CA ALA A 83 2.13 -5.87 18.40
C ALA A 83 2.75 -5.03 19.52
N ASP A 84 3.93 -5.44 20.02
CA ASP A 84 4.72 -4.71 21.01
C ASP A 84 5.18 -3.34 20.51
N LYS A 85 5.61 -3.25 19.25
CA LYS A 85 5.99 -1.99 18.59
C LYS A 85 4.79 -1.18 18.12
N ALA A 86 3.72 -1.85 17.77
CA ALA A 86 2.48 -1.21 17.33
C ALA A 86 1.67 -0.62 18.52
N GLY A 87 1.93 -1.05 19.75
CA GLY A 87 1.18 -0.60 20.92
C GLY A 87 -0.28 -1.06 20.88
N ILE A 88 -0.52 -2.30 20.42
CA ILE A 88 -1.86 -2.87 20.33
C ILE A 88 -2.45 -3.06 21.73
N GLN A 89 -3.65 -2.54 21.94
CA GLN A 89 -4.43 -2.66 23.15
C GLN A 89 -5.69 -3.49 22.90
N LYS A 90 -6.13 -4.22 23.93
CA LYS A 90 -7.39 -4.97 23.90
C LYS A 90 -8.42 -4.26 24.79
N LYS A 91 -9.56 -3.88 24.21
CA LYS A 91 -10.68 -3.30 24.94
C LYS A 91 -11.98 -3.95 24.42
N ASP A 92 -12.86 -4.36 25.34
CA ASP A 92 -14.16 -4.97 25.03
C ASP A 92 -14.06 -6.15 24.03
N GLY A 93 -13.04 -6.99 24.18
CA GLY A 93 -12.79 -8.15 23.31
C GLY A 93 -12.20 -7.81 21.94
N LYS A 94 -12.04 -6.53 21.59
CA LYS A 94 -11.49 -6.06 20.32
C LYS A 94 -10.08 -5.52 20.49
N PHE A 95 -9.24 -5.68 19.44
CA PHE A 95 -7.90 -5.12 19.40
C PHE A 95 -7.91 -3.77 18.71
N TYR A 96 -7.23 -2.79 19.30
CA TYR A 96 -7.09 -1.44 18.79
C TYR A 96 -5.62 -1.04 18.72
N CYS A 97 -5.26 -0.35 17.65
CA CYS A 97 -3.99 0.36 17.54
C CYS A 97 -4.29 1.86 17.42
N THR A 98 -3.87 2.64 18.40
CA THR A 98 -4.02 4.11 18.41
C THR A 98 -2.77 4.82 17.92
N ASN A 99 -1.63 4.11 17.87
CA ASN A 99 -0.36 4.68 17.42
C ASN A 99 -0.44 5.01 15.93
N ARG A 100 0.19 6.12 15.56
CA ARG A 100 0.36 6.51 14.16
C ARG A 100 1.76 6.17 13.69
N PHE A 101 1.84 5.76 12.44
CA PHE A 101 3.11 5.43 11.80
C PHE A 101 3.28 6.32 10.57
N SER A 102 4.53 6.68 10.29
CA SER A 102 4.88 7.48 9.11
C SER A 102 6.13 6.95 8.44
N VAL A 103 6.20 7.14 7.12
CA VAL A 103 7.41 6.82 6.37
C VAL A 103 8.45 7.88 6.66
N LYS A 104 9.61 7.48 7.19
CA LYS A 104 10.76 8.35 7.44
C LYS A 104 11.59 8.53 6.18
N THR A 105 11.88 7.42 5.50
CA THR A 105 12.67 7.40 4.25
C THR A 105 12.09 6.37 3.30
N VAL A 106 12.17 6.65 2.02
CA VAL A 106 11.86 5.74 0.93
C VAL A 106 12.84 6.01 -0.21
N ALA A 107 13.36 4.96 -0.84
CA ALA A 107 14.18 5.07 -2.04
C ALA A 107 13.64 4.18 -3.14
N TYR A 108 13.91 4.55 -4.38
CA TYR A 108 13.43 3.90 -5.58
C TYR A 108 14.60 3.59 -6.53
N ASN A 109 14.46 2.53 -7.34
CA ASN A 109 15.32 2.27 -8.49
C ASN A 109 14.84 3.05 -9.73
N SER A 110 15.53 2.83 -10.88
CA SER A 110 15.17 3.41 -12.18
C SER A 110 13.76 3.03 -12.64
N ASP A 111 13.29 1.84 -12.26
CA ASP A 111 11.97 1.31 -12.63
C ASP A 111 10.86 1.77 -11.68
N ARG A 112 11.21 2.69 -10.74
CA ARG A 112 10.31 3.23 -9.70
C ARG A 112 9.81 2.20 -8.71
N GLU A 113 10.53 1.09 -8.53
CA GLU A 113 10.27 0.13 -7.48
C GLU A 113 10.93 0.57 -6.17
N ILE A 114 10.26 0.31 -5.05
CA ILE A 114 10.80 0.66 -3.73
C ILE A 114 11.98 -0.25 -3.39
N THR A 115 13.16 0.33 -3.26
CA THR A 115 14.40 -0.38 -2.90
C THR A 115 14.73 -0.29 -1.43
N SER A 116 14.30 0.76 -0.74
CA SER A 116 14.39 0.82 0.72
C SER A 116 13.23 1.60 1.31
N LEU A 117 12.84 1.24 2.53
CA LEU A 117 11.75 1.88 3.26
C LEU A 117 12.03 1.82 4.76
N ALA A 118 11.88 2.94 5.46
CA ALA A 118 11.88 2.99 6.92
C ALA A 118 10.59 3.64 7.44
N VAL A 119 9.94 2.95 8.37
CA VAL A 119 8.74 3.43 9.05
C VAL A 119 9.05 3.71 10.51
N ILE A 120 8.54 4.82 11.02
CA ILE A 120 8.71 5.27 12.39
C ILE A 120 7.36 5.43 13.08
N ASN A 121 7.37 5.32 14.41
CA ASN A 121 6.25 5.68 15.27
C ASN A 121 6.21 7.20 15.57
N GLU A 122 5.22 7.64 16.34
CA GLU A 122 5.05 9.05 16.75
C GLU A 122 6.25 9.60 17.55
N LYS A 123 7.05 8.72 18.19
CA LYS A 123 8.26 9.09 18.93
C LYS A 123 9.50 9.16 18.05
N GLY A 124 9.36 8.97 16.73
CA GLY A 124 10.48 8.94 15.79
C GLY A 124 11.31 7.66 15.83
N GLN A 125 10.87 6.63 16.58
CA GLN A 125 11.59 5.37 16.69
C GLN A 125 11.27 4.47 15.48
N PRO A 126 12.26 3.77 14.90
CA PRO A 126 12.03 2.88 13.78
C PRO A 126 11.25 1.64 14.24
N VAL A 127 10.16 1.35 13.53
CA VAL A 127 9.30 0.18 13.78
C VAL A 127 9.35 -0.84 12.65
N TYR A 128 9.76 -0.39 11.45
CA TYR A 128 9.92 -1.25 10.28
C TYR A 128 11.03 -0.70 9.38
N ARG A 129 11.81 -1.62 8.79
CA ARG A 129 12.80 -1.30 7.76
C ARG A 129 12.73 -2.36 6.66
N TYR A 130 12.93 -1.93 5.43
CA TYR A 130 13.03 -2.78 4.26
C TYR A 130 14.23 -2.33 3.43
N ALA A 131 14.98 -3.30 2.91
CA ALA A 131 15.99 -3.09 1.89
C ALA A 131 15.89 -4.23 0.87
N ALA A 132 15.79 -3.89 -0.42
CA ALA A 132 15.77 -4.89 -1.49
C ALA A 132 17.12 -5.64 -1.55
N ALA A 133 17.08 -6.91 -1.92
CA ALA A 133 18.29 -7.72 -2.07
C ALA A 133 19.18 -7.08 -3.16
N GLY A 134 20.44 -6.71 -2.79
CA GLY A 134 21.38 -6.03 -3.68
C GLY A 134 21.68 -4.56 -3.37
N SER A 135 20.94 -3.92 -2.47
CA SER A 135 21.32 -2.60 -1.95
C SER A 135 22.32 -2.76 -0.81
N GLU A 136 23.59 -2.58 -1.08
CA GLU A 136 24.75 -2.91 -0.19
C GLU A 136 24.86 -2.08 1.11
N LYS A 137 23.86 -1.31 1.52
CA LYS A 137 24.03 -0.40 2.68
C LYS A 137 23.22 -0.75 3.94
N ASP A 138 22.45 -1.83 3.99
CA ASP A 138 21.71 -2.22 5.20
C ASP A 138 21.67 -3.75 5.44
N ALA A 139 22.85 -4.39 5.45
CA ALA A 139 22.99 -5.82 5.78
C ALA A 139 22.67 -6.15 7.27
N GLY A 140 22.23 -5.18 8.06
CA GLY A 140 22.13 -5.32 9.51
C GLY A 140 20.74 -5.55 10.11
N ASN A 141 19.66 -5.55 9.33
CA ASN A 141 18.34 -5.68 9.96
C ASN A 141 17.28 -6.35 9.06
N ARG A 142 17.56 -7.55 8.58
CA ARG A 142 16.48 -8.46 8.15
C ARG A 142 15.72 -8.83 9.42
N MET A 143 14.55 -8.23 9.61
CA MET A 143 13.64 -8.69 10.66
C MET A 143 13.05 -10.03 10.20
N VAL A 144 13.63 -11.06 10.79
CA VAL A 144 13.21 -12.43 10.66
C VAL A 144 12.00 -12.64 11.58
N LEU A 145 10.94 -13.31 11.14
CA LEU A 145 9.80 -13.64 12.01
C LEU A 145 10.29 -14.56 13.14
N SER A 146 9.95 -14.29 14.37
CA SER A 146 10.18 -15.21 15.48
C SER A 146 9.27 -16.44 15.34
N ASP A 147 9.65 -17.56 15.98
CA ASP A 147 8.87 -18.82 15.96
C ASP A 147 7.40 -18.57 16.32
N ARG A 148 7.15 -17.74 17.31
CA ARG A 148 5.78 -17.37 17.74
C ARG A 148 5.01 -16.59 16.68
N GLN A 149 5.70 -15.77 15.90
CA GLN A 149 5.09 -15.00 14.80
C GLN A 149 4.80 -15.91 13.60
N MET A 150 5.68 -16.89 13.36
CA MET A 150 5.47 -17.91 12.33
C MET A 150 4.26 -18.78 12.67
N GLU A 151 4.15 -19.25 13.90
CA GLU A 151 3.00 -20.04 14.39
C GLU A 151 1.68 -19.25 14.28
N SER A 152 1.71 -17.96 14.61
CA SER A 152 0.56 -17.07 14.46
C SER A 152 0.17 -16.89 12.99
N LEU A 153 1.14 -16.73 12.10
CA LEU A 153 0.93 -16.63 10.65
C LEU A 153 0.33 -17.92 10.10
N GLU A 154 0.89 -19.07 10.44
CA GLU A 154 0.37 -20.38 10.02
C GLU A 154 -1.07 -20.61 10.49
N THR A 155 -1.40 -20.20 11.71
CA THR A 155 -2.76 -20.26 12.25
C THR A 155 -3.74 -19.43 11.42
N GLU A 156 -3.36 -18.22 11.05
CA GLU A 156 -4.19 -17.36 10.20
C GLU A 156 -4.29 -17.88 8.76
N LEU A 157 -3.24 -18.45 8.20
CA LEU A 157 -3.27 -19.09 6.89
C LEU A 157 -4.26 -20.28 6.88
N ARG A 158 -4.22 -21.12 7.89
CA ARG A 158 -5.19 -22.22 8.05
C ARG A 158 -6.62 -21.70 8.20
N ARG A 159 -6.82 -20.63 8.97
CA ARG A 159 -8.15 -20.04 9.18
C ARG A 159 -8.73 -19.42 7.90
N THR A 160 -7.89 -18.84 7.04
CA THR A 160 -8.30 -18.17 5.81
C THR A 160 -8.31 -19.08 4.59
N GLY A 161 -7.72 -20.27 4.68
CA GLY A 161 -7.56 -21.20 3.57
C GLY A 161 -6.50 -20.75 2.54
N VAL A 162 -5.73 -19.72 2.86
CA VAL A 162 -4.64 -19.21 2.02
C VAL A 162 -3.38 -20.02 2.31
N THR A 163 -2.65 -20.42 1.28
CA THR A 163 -1.40 -21.16 1.43
C THR A 163 -0.20 -20.22 1.59
N MET A 164 0.87 -20.70 2.25
CA MET A 164 2.12 -19.96 2.35
C MET A 164 2.69 -19.61 0.97
N GLY A 165 2.56 -20.52 -0.01
CA GLY A 165 2.98 -20.29 -1.38
C GLY A 165 2.29 -19.10 -2.02
N GLU A 166 0.97 -18.99 -1.89
CA GLU A 166 0.19 -17.84 -2.41
C GLU A 166 0.60 -16.53 -1.75
N VAL A 167 0.94 -16.55 -0.46
CA VAL A 167 1.47 -15.37 0.23
C VAL A 167 2.86 -15.01 -0.31
N MET A 168 3.74 -15.99 -0.45
CA MET A 168 5.08 -15.78 -0.97
C MET A 168 5.06 -15.23 -2.40
N ASP A 169 4.24 -15.80 -3.28
CA ASP A 169 4.08 -15.34 -4.66
C ASP A 169 3.51 -13.93 -4.73
N ARG A 170 2.47 -13.65 -3.93
CA ARG A 170 1.82 -12.34 -3.91
C ARG A 170 2.74 -11.22 -3.43
N TYR A 171 3.65 -11.51 -2.52
CA TYR A 171 4.57 -10.54 -1.93
C TYR A 171 6.01 -10.68 -2.41
N ASN A 172 6.25 -11.51 -3.44
CA ASN A 172 7.57 -11.78 -4.04
C ASN A 172 8.64 -12.16 -3.01
N ILE A 173 8.29 -13.05 -2.07
CA ILE A 173 9.17 -13.57 -1.02
C ILE A 173 9.82 -14.85 -1.53
N GLN A 174 11.14 -14.88 -1.69
CA GLN A 174 11.85 -16.01 -2.31
C GLN A 174 12.06 -17.21 -1.38
N GLN A 175 12.05 -17.03 -0.05
CA GLN A 175 12.16 -18.14 0.91
C GLN A 175 11.45 -17.78 2.22
N PRO A 176 10.68 -18.70 2.85
CA PRO A 176 10.38 -18.59 4.26
C PRO A 176 11.70 -18.70 4.99
N VAL A 177 12.15 -17.63 5.66
CA VAL A 177 13.42 -17.64 6.38
C VAL A 177 13.27 -18.64 7.51
N GLN A 178 13.96 -19.78 7.41
CA GLN A 178 14.11 -20.71 8.52
C GLN A 178 15.03 -20.07 9.57
N PHE A 179 14.55 -20.07 10.78
CA PHE A 179 15.25 -19.56 11.95
C PHE A 179 15.88 -20.71 12.68
N SER A 180 17.14 -20.60 12.94
CA SER A 180 17.85 -21.41 13.95
C SER A 180 17.87 -20.66 15.27
#